data_451f9448b55815e0e18bf04bc8280be8
#
_entry.id   451f9448b55815e0e18bf04bc8280be8
#
_cell.length_a   1.000
_cell.length_b   1.000
_cell.length_c   1.000
_cell.angle_alpha   90.00
_cell.angle_beta   90.00
_cell.angle_gamma   90.00
#
_symmetry.space_group_name_H-M   'P 1'
#
loop_
_entity.id
_entity.type
_entity.pdbx_description
1 polymer ?
#
loop_
_entity_poly.entity_id
_entity_poly.type
_entity_poly.pdbx_seq_one_letter_code
_entity_poly.pdbx_strand_id
1 'polypeptide(L)'
;MKMKFGLWAWTSFILLICLMASLYYNFTGLPYKKALDQSYSEMMDQSFGIGMDAALTETDLVIESLRAHESDATVMHHLGILSANLKSAEIAFRSLDPAFEARGATTYLMYNIMTDYYNFVRHDIAGEIDNHVLDKDQGRNEMIRAMEMMRADLAELHRQFPGDEVKLRKAARLEAEWRETVRNIILRKDQLGLYERMKNKYGFEADDNAS
;
A
#
# COMPACT_ATOMS: atom_id res chain seq x y z
N MET A 1 -21.81 -24.28 -64.34
CA MET A 1 -21.83 -24.90 -63.00
C MET A 1 -20.47 -24.83 -62.30
N LYS A 2 -19.67 -23.79 -62.50
CA LYS A 2 -18.29 -23.64 -61.93
C LYS A 2 -18.13 -22.58 -60.84
N MET A 3 -19.17 -21.79 -60.49
CA MET A 3 -19.04 -20.66 -59.54
C MET A 3 -19.43 -20.96 -58.09
N LYS A 4 -20.09 -22.07 -57.82
CA LYS A 4 -20.53 -22.39 -56.45
C LYS A 4 -19.46 -23.02 -55.56
N PHE A 5 -18.47 -23.68 -56.16
CA PHE A 5 -17.40 -24.35 -55.37
C PHE A 5 -16.42 -23.37 -54.72
N GLY A 6 -16.16 -22.22 -55.36
CA GLY A 6 -15.26 -21.19 -54.81
C GLY A 6 -15.81 -20.49 -53.57
N LEU A 7 -17.12 -20.19 -53.51
CA LEU A 7 -17.73 -19.47 -52.41
C LEU A 7 -17.75 -20.33 -51.14
N TRP A 8 -18.08 -21.60 -51.24
CA TRP A 8 -18.05 -22.55 -50.10
C TRP A 8 -16.63 -22.77 -49.57
N ALA A 9 -15.64 -22.84 -50.44
CA ALA A 9 -14.26 -22.98 -50.02
C ALA A 9 -13.74 -21.75 -49.25
N TRP A 10 -14.11 -20.54 -49.68
CA TRP A 10 -13.79 -19.30 -48.96
C TRP A 10 -14.50 -19.18 -47.62
N THR A 11 -15.76 -19.52 -47.55
CA THR A 11 -16.50 -19.50 -46.23
C THR A 11 -15.93 -20.53 -45.25
N SER A 12 -15.60 -21.74 -45.72
CA SER A 12 -14.95 -22.77 -44.89
C SER A 12 -13.56 -22.34 -44.41
N PHE A 13 -12.78 -21.65 -45.25
CA PHE A 13 -11.45 -21.13 -44.87
C PHE A 13 -11.54 -20.03 -43.85
N ILE A 14 -12.49 -19.08 -43.97
CA ILE A 14 -12.74 -18.04 -42.97
C ILE A 14 -13.18 -18.65 -41.65
N LEU A 15 -14.10 -19.63 -41.67
CA LEU A 15 -14.53 -20.33 -40.45
C LEU A 15 -13.38 -21.06 -39.77
N LEU A 16 -12.47 -21.68 -40.55
CA LEU A 16 -11.28 -22.33 -40.02
C LEU A 16 -10.34 -21.33 -39.33
N ILE A 17 -10.10 -20.17 -39.97
CA ILE A 17 -9.29 -19.10 -39.34
C ILE A 17 -9.92 -18.60 -38.05
N CYS A 18 -11.24 -18.34 -38.03
CA CYS A 18 -11.96 -17.92 -36.83
C CYS A 18 -11.90 -18.99 -35.74
N LEU A 19 -12.03 -20.26 -36.06
CA LEU A 19 -11.89 -21.36 -35.14
C LEU A 19 -10.47 -21.45 -34.57
N MET A 20 -9.45 -21.37 -35.43
CA MET A 20 -8.04 -21.37 -34.96
C MET A 20 -7.72 -20.17 -34.08
N ALA A 21 -8.19 -18.97 -34.43
CA ALA A 21 -8.04 -17.77 -33.58
C ALA A 21 -8.75 -17.91 -32.25
N SER A 22 -9.97 -18.48 -32.24
CA SER A 22 -10.73 -18.75 -31.02
C SER A 22 -10.05 -19.80 -30.13
N LEU A 23 -9.53 -20.87 -30.74
CA LEU A 23 -8.77 -21.90 -30.00
C LEU A 23 -7.49 -21.31 -29.42
N TYR A 24 -6.72 -20.56 -30.23
CA TYR A 24 -5.51 -19.88 -29.76
C TYR A 24 -5.82 -18.96 -28.57
N TYR A 25 -6.85 -18.12 -28.68
CA TYR A 25 -7.25 -17.21 -27.60
C TYR A 25 -7.67 -17.97 -26.33
N ASN A 26 -8.45 -19.05 -26.46
CA ASN A 26 -8.89 -19.86 -25.34
C ASN A 26 -7.74 -20.64 -24.68
N PHE A 27 -6.79 -21.16 -25.44
CA PHE A 27 -5.68 -21.95 -24.90
C PHE A 27 -4.50 -21.12 -24.37
N THR A 28 -4.29 -19.89 -24.88
CA THR A 28 -3.18 -19.04 -24.47
C THR A 28 -3.62 -17.77 -23.72
N GLY A 29 -4.66 -17.12 -24.20
CA GLY A 29 -5.11 -15.83 -23.69
C GLY A 29 -5.82 -15.95 -22.33
N LEU A 30 -6.74 -16.89 -22.16
CA LEU A 30 -7.48 -17.07 -20.90
C LEU A 30 -6.62 -17.55 -19.74
N PRO A 31 -5.74 -18.57 -19.88
CA PRO A 31 -4.83 -18.98 -18.84
C PRO A 31 -3.86 -17.88 -18.43
N TYR A 32 -3.33 -17.13 -19.39
CA TYR A 32 -2.44 -16.00 -19.11
C TYR A 32 -3.17 -14.89 -18.34
N LYS A 33 -4.38 -14.52 -18.77
CA LYS A 33 -5.19 -13.53 -18.05
C LYS A 33 -5.52 -13.98 -16.63
N LYS A 34 -5.89 -15.25 -16.45
CA LYS A 34 -6.17 -15.82 -15.12
C LYS A 34 -4.94 -15.79 -14.21
N ALA A 35 -3.76 -16.14 -14.73
CA ALA A 35 -2.51 -16.07 -13.98
C ALA A 35 -2.16 -14.62 -13.59
N LEU A 36 -2.40 -13.65 -14.49
CA LEU A 36 -2.18 -12.24 -14.21
C LEU A 36 -3.13 -11.71 -13.13
N ASP A 37 -4.41 -12.07 -13.22
CA ASP A 37 -5.42 -11.68 -12.21
C ASP A 37 -5.12 -12.32 -10.85
N GLN A 38 -4.63 -13.56 -10.83
CA GLN A 38 -4.19 -14.22 -9.60
C GLN A 38 -2.98 -13.53 -8.99
N SER A 39 -1.94 -13.26 -9.77
CA SER A 39 -0.75 -12.51 -9.29
C SER A 39 -1.13 -11.13 -8.77
N TYR A 40 -2.04 -10.43 -9.44
CA TYR A 40 -2.56 -9.15 -8.97
C TYR A 40 -3.27 -9.30 -7.61
N SER A 41 -4.13 -10.32 -7.47
CA SER A 41 -4.82 -10.58 -6.21
C SER A 41 -3.85 -10.93 -5.06
N GLU A 42 -2.82 -11.71 -5.33
CA GLU A 42 -1.78 -12.07 -4.35
C GLU A 42 -0.97 -10.83 -3.92
N MET A 43 -0.57 -9.97 -4.87
CA MET A 43 0.12 -8.71 -4.57
C MET A 43 -0.75 -7.75 -3.76
N MET A 44 -2.05 -7.67 -4.06
CA MET A 44 -3.01 -6.86 -3.28
C MET A 44 -3.10 -7.35 -1.84
N ASP A 45 -3.17 -8.66 -1.64
CA ASP A 45 -3.23 -9.28 -0.32
C ASP A 45 -1.95 -9.02 0.49
N GLN A 46 -0.82 -9.15 -0.15
CA GLN A 46 0.47 -8.89 0.46
C GLN A 46 0.62 -7.42 0.86
N SER A 47 0.15 -6.50 0.02
CA SER A 47 0.30 -5.05 0.27
C SER A 47 -0.66 -4.55 1.34
N PHE A 48 -1.96 -4.81 1.17
CA PHE A 48 -3.03 -4.26 2.02
C PHE A 48 -3.34 -5.12 3.25
N GLY A 49 -3.14 -6.44 3.15
CA GLY A 49 -3.34 -7.37 4.26
C GLY A 49 -2.05 -7.53 5.07
N ILE A 50 -1.20 -8.44 4.64
CA ILE A 50 -0.05 -8.93 5.43
C ILE A 50 0.93 -7.80 5.80
N GLY A 51 1.29 -6.92 4.86
CA GLY A 51 2.27 -5.86 5.09
C GLY A 51 1.79 -4.81 6.10
N MET A 52 0.53 -4.40 5.98
CA MET A 52 -0.08 -3.42 6.91
C MET A 52 -0.30 -4.01 8.30
N ASP A 53 -0.76 -5.26 8.39
CA ASP A 53 -0.99 -5.96 9.65
C ASP A 53 0.31 -6.19 10.41
N ALA A 54 1.38 -6.62 9.72
CA ALA A 54 2.69 -6.78 10.30
C ALA A 54 3.28 -5.46 10.84
N ALA A 55 3.11 -4.34 10.10
CA ALA A 55 3.55 -3.03 10.56
C ALA A 55 2.75 -2.56 11.78
N LEU A 56 1.44 -2.78 11.80
CA LEU A 56 0.58 -2.43 12.92
C LEU A 56 0.94 -3.22 14.18
N THR A 57 1.09 -4.54 14.06
CA THR A 57 1.50 -5.43 15.17
C THR A 57 2.84 -5.02 15.75
N GLU A 58 3.83 -4.73 14.91
CA GLU A 58 5.15 -4.35 15.39
C GLU A 58 5.16 -2.95 16.02
N THR A 59 4.29 -2.05 15.56
CA THR A 59 4.10 -0.74 16.22
C THR A 59 3.58 -0.90 17.65
N ASP A 60 2.67 -1.86 17.89
CA ASP A 60 2.21 -2.20 19.23
C ASP A 60 3.36 -2.69 20.12
N LEU A 61 4.23 -3.56 19.60
CA LEU A 61 5.40 -4.06 20.34
C LEU A 61 6.40 -2.96 20.68
N VAL A 62 6.64 -2.00 19.78
CA VAL A 62 7.45 -0.82 20.08
C VAL A 62 6.86 -0.01 21.23
N ILE A 63 5.55 0.26 21.21
CA ILE A 63 4.86 1.01 22.25
C ILE A 63 4.93 0.27 23.61
N GLU A 64 4.71 -1.05 23.60
CA GLU A 64 4.81 -1.89 24.79
C GLU A 64 6.21 -1.87 25.39
N SER A 65 7.25 -2.04 24.58
CA SER A 65 8.65 -1.99 25.01
C SER A 65 9.02 -0.63 25.62
N LEU A 66 8.56 0.48 25.01
CA LEU A 66 8.75 1.82 25.56
C LEU A 66 8.07 2.00 26.90
N ARG A 67 6.82 1.53 27.04
CA ARG A 67 6.04 1.60 28.31
C ARG A 67 6.61 0.72 29.41
N ALA A 68 7.14 -0.45 29.05
CA ALA A 68 7.77 -1.38 29.98
C ALA A 68 9.17 -0.93 30.42
N HIS A 69 9.68 0.20 29.92
CA HIS A 69 11.04 0.68 30.19
C HIS A 69 12.11 -0.37 29.81
N GLU A 70 11.89 -1.11 28.73
CA GLU A 70 12.88 -2.06 28.22
C GLU A 70 14.17 -1.34 27.76
N SER A 71 15.22 -2.12 27.54
CA SER A 71 16.51 -1.59 27.11
C SER A 71 16.43 -0.93 25.72
N ASP A 72 17.28 0.06 25.47
CA ASP A 72 17.41 0.71 24.15
C ASP A 72 17.61 -0.32 23.04
N ALA A 73 18.40 -1.37 23.33
CA ALA A 73 18.64 -2.46 22.37
C ALA A 73 17.35 -3.22 21.99
N THR A 74 16.45 -3.45 22.95
CA THR A 74 15.17 -4.10 22.69
C THR A 74 14.25 -3.19 21.88
N VAL A 75 14.13 -1.92 22.25
CA VAL A 75 13.34 -0.92 21.51
C VAL A 75 13.87 -0.78 20.07
N MET A 76 15.21 -0.67 19.90
CA MET A 76 15.85 -0.59 18.57
C MET A 76 15.64 -1.86 17.73
N HIS A 77 15.58 -3.03 18.36
CA HIS A 77 15.24 -4.28 17.67
C HIS A 77 13.85 -4.21 17.06
N HIS A 78 12.84 -3.83 17.85
CA HIS A 78 11.45 -3.69 17.38
C HIS A 78 11.31 -2.59 16.31
N LEU A 79 11.99 -1.43 16.48
CA LEU A 79 12.02 -0.39 15.44
C LEU A 79 12.66 -0.88 14.14
N GLY A 80 13.67 -1.75 14.22
CA GLY A 80 14.29 -2.41 13.07
C GLY A 80 13.30 -3.29 12.30
N ILE A 81 12.52 -4.12 13.01
CA ILE A 81 11.49 -4.98 12.41
C ILE A 81 10.37 -4.13 11.81
N LEU A 82 9.89 -3.12 12.54
CA LEU A 82 8.89 -2.19 12.04
C LEU A 82 9.33 -1.49 10.76
N SER A 83 10.57 -1.00 10.73
CA SER A 83 11.16 -0.39 9.53
C SER A 83 11.19 -1.38 8.36
N ALA A 84 11.55 -2.65 8.60
CA ALA A 84 11.55 -3.67 7.57
C ALA A 84 10.15 -3.98 7.03
N ASN A 85 9.13 -4.02 7.91
CA ASN A 85 7.74 -4.23 7.53
C ASN A 85 7.18 -3.07 6.70
N LEU A 86 7.44 -1.82 7.09
CA LEU A 86 7.06 -0.63 6.32
C LEU A 86 7.74 -0.59 4.96
N LYS A 87 9.03 -0.96 4.90
CA LYS A 87 9.76 -1.06 3.63
C LYS A 87 9.23 -2.17 2.74
N SER A 88 8.84 -3.30 3.31
CA SER A 88 8.21 -4.39 2.58
C SER A 88 6.86 -3.97 1.98
N ALA A 89 6.02 -3.27 2.77
CA ALA A 89 4.76 -2.71 2.29
C ALA A 89 4.99 -1.68 1.16
N GLU A 90 5.97 -0.80 1.28
CA GLU A 90 6.36 0.15 0.22
C GLU A 90 6.70 -0.59 -1.08
N ILE A 91 7.55 -1.62 -1.01
CA ILE A 91 7.95 -2.41 -2.18
C ILE A 91 6.74 -3.12 -2.80
N ALA A 92 5.86 -3.68 -1.97
CA ALA A 92 4.66 -4.36 -2.44
C ALA A 92 3.71 -3.40 -3.17
N PHE A 93 3.43 -2.21 -2.63
CA PHE A 93 2.64 -1.18 -3.31
C PHE A 93 3.29 -0.69 -4.60
N ARG A 94 4.60 -0.49 -4.62
CA ARG A 94 5.34 -0.11 -5.84
C ARG A 94 5.26 -1.19 -6.91
N SER A 95 5.28 -2.46 -6.52
CA SER A 95 5.15 -3.59 -7.45
C SER A 95 3.76 -3.70 -8.08
N LEU A 96 2.72 -3.13 -7.43
CA LEU A 96 1.37 -3.04 -7.97
C LEU A 96 1.19 -1.92 -9.01
N ASP A 97 2.08 -0.93 -9.05
CA ASP A 97 1.90 0.29 -9.85
C ASP A 97 1.66 0.00 -11.35
N PRO A 98 2.42 -0.88 -12.03
CA PRO A 98 2.16 -1.20 -13.44
C PRO A 98 0.75 -1.80 -13.67
N ALA A 99 0.24 -2.56 -12.70
CA ALA A 99 -1.11 -3.13 -12.80
C ALA A 99 -2.21 -2.09 -12.56
N PHE A 100 -1.94 -1.07 -11.75
CA PHE A 100 -2.81 0.09 -11.53
C PHE A 100 -2.79 1.01 -12.74
N GLU A 101 -1.61 1.33 -13.31
CA GLU A 101 -1.47 2.13 -14.54
C GLU A 101 -2.25 1.53 -15.71
N ALA A 102 -2.18 0.22 -15.90
CA ALA A 102 -2.97 -0.49 -16.91
C ALA A 102 -4.50 -0.37 -16.70
N ARG A 103 -4.93 0.10 -15.53
CA ARG A 103 -6.33 0.33 -15.14
C ARG A 103 -6.67 1.82 -14.96
N GLY A 104 -5.76 2.71 -15.39
CA GLY A 104 -5.93 4.16 -15.32
C GLY A 104 -5.82 4.76 -13.92
N ALA A 105 -5.03 4.14 -13.04
CA ALA A 105 -4.78 4.56 -11.66
C ALA A 105 -3.29 4.45 -11.32
N THR A 106 -2.87 4.88 -10.13
CA THR A 106 -1.49 4.72 -9.64
C THR A 106 -1.46 4.37 -8.15
N THR A 107 -0.43 3.66 -7.74
CA THR A 107 -0.13 3.40 -6.33
C THR A 107 0.87 4.42 -5.75
N TYR A 108 1.20 5.48 -6.50
CA TYR A 108 2.20 6.47 -6.12
C TYR A 108 2.05 6.97 -4.69
N LEU A 109 0.86 7.40 -4.29
CA LEU A 109 0.61 7.88 -2.94
C LEU A 109 0.73 6.75 -1.89
N MET A 110 0.33 5.52 -2.25
CA MET A 110 0.37 4.38 -1.34
C MET A 110 1.80 4.05 -0.91
N TYR A 111 2.70 3.83 -1.88
CA TYR A 111 4.09 3.51 -1.54
C TYR A 111 4.86 4.68 -0.95
N ASN A 112 4.55 5.93 -1.32
CA ASN A 112 5.20 7.09 -0.73
C ASN A 112 4.81 7.32 0.74
N ILE A 113 3.57 7.06 1.13
CA ILE A 113 3.14 7.11 2.53
C ILE A 113 3.90 6.09 3.36
N MET A 114 4.06 4.86 2.87
CA MET A 114 4.88 3.84 3.56
C MET A 114 6.35 4.27 3.66
N THR A 115 6.90 4.91 2.63
CA THR A 115 8.24 5.50 2.65
C THR A 115 8.38 6.59 3.72
N ASP A 116 7.38 7.46 3.87
CA ASP A 116 7.42 8.53 4.85
C ASP A 116 7.34 7.99 6.29
N TYR A 117 6.50 6.99 6.55
CA TYR A 117 6.49 6.28 7.84
C TYR A 117 7.81 5.53 8.11
N TYR A 118 8.36 4.86 7.10
CA TYR A 118 9.67 4.21 7.19
C TYR A 118 10.76 5.23 7.59
N ASN A 119 10.81 6.37 6.91
CA ASN A 119 11.79 7.41 7.19
C ASN A 119 11.62 8.01 8.58
N PHE A 120 10.37 8.23 9.00
CA PHE A 120 10.06 8.70 10.35
C PHE A 120 10.56 7.72 11.42
N VAL A 121 10.25 6.43 11.29
CA VAL A 121 10.72 5.41 12.25
C VAL A 121 12.24 5.33 12.28
N ARG A 122 12.88 5.32 11.10
CA ARG A 122 14.32 5.08 10.98
C ARG A 122 15.18 6.29 11.35
N HIS A 123 14.74 7.48 11.02
CA HIS A 123 15.55 8.69 11.16
C HIS A 123 15.10 9.57 12.32
N ASP A 124 13.77 9.76 12.47
CA ASP A 124 13.29 10.63 13.54
C ASP A 124 13.24 9.86 14.87
N ILE A 125 12.61 8.68 14.92
CA ILE A 125 12.44 7.91 16.17
C ILE A 125 13.75 7.20 16.57
N ALA A 126 14.34 6.40 15.71
CA ALA A 126 15.57 5.65 16.05
C ALA A 126 16.75 6.58 16.30
N GLY A 127 16.85 7.70 15.55
CA GLY A 127 17.90 8.70 15.76
C GLY A 127 17.82 9.39 17.13
N GLU A 128 16.63 9.53 17.72
CA GLU A 128 16.50 10.07 19.07
C GLU A 128 16.96 9.09 20.16
N ILE A 129 16.81 7.78 19.94
CA ILE A 129 17.34 6.77 20.88
C ILE A 129 18.86 6.82 20.92
N ASP A 130 19.51 6.95 19.76
CA ASP A 130 20.97 7.12 19.68
C ASP A 130 21.46 8.37 20.43
N ASN A 131 20.61 9.36 20.60
CA ASN A 131 20.87 10.58 21.41
C ASN A 131 20.50 10.47 22.90
N HIS A 132 20.29 9.27 23.41
CA HIS A 132 19.96 9.00 24.82
C HIS A 132 18.66 9.68 25.30
N VAL A 133 17.68 9.88 24.43
CA VAL A 133 16.40 10.50 24.76
C VAL A 133 15.59 9.62 25.73
N LEU A 134 15.76 8.28 25.65
CA LEU A 134 15.07 7.32 26.52
C LEU A 134 15.52 7.36 27.99
N ASP A 135 16.65 7.99 28.31
CA ASP A 135 17.11 8.20 29.68
C ASP A 135 16.23 9.20 30.46
N LYS A 136 15.38 9.95 29.74
CA LYS A 136 14.46 10.93 30.32
C LYS A 136 13.01 10.49 30.08
N ASP A 137 12.22 10.48 31.17
CA ASP A 137 10.79 10.15 31.08
C ASP A 137 10.02 11.02 30.09
N GLN A 138 10.38 12.30 29.94
CA GLN A 138 9.77 13.19 28.97
C GLN A 138 10.01 12.73 27.54
N GLY A 139 11.25 12.43 27.17
CA GLY A 139 11.58 11.97 25.79
C GLY A 139 10.91 10.64 25.47
N ARG A 140 10.91 9.71 26.44
CA ARG A 140 10.20 8.42 26.31
C ARG A 140 8.70 8.63 26.07
N ASN A 141 8.04 9.50 26.82
CA ASN A 141 6.62 9.81 26.68
C ASN A 141 6.31 10.48 25.32
N GLU A 142 7.16 11.36 24.85
CA GLU A 142 7.04 11.99 23.52
C GLU A 142 7.16 10.94 22.41
N MET A 143 8.07 9.99 22.53
CA MET A 143 8.22 8.88 21.60
C MET A 143 7.01 7.92 21.62
N ILE A 144 6.51 7.56 22.80
CA ILE A 144 5.26 6.77 22.94
C ILE A 144 4.13 7.48 22.19
N ARG A 145 3.91 8.77 22.44
CA ARG A 145 2.87 9.55 21.78
C ARG A 145 3.04 9.54 20.26
N ALA A 146 4.24 9.71 19.76
CA ALA A 146 4.53 9.68 18.32
C ALA A 146 4.20 8.31 17.69
N MET A 147 4.57 7.23 18.38
CA MET A 147 4.27 5.86 17.93
C MET A 147 2.77 5.55 18.02
N GLU A 148 2.05 6.02 19.07
CA GLU A 148 0.60 5.88 19.18
C GLU A 148 -0.14 6.60 18.04
N MET A 149 0.33 7.78 17.63
CA MET A 149 -0.23 8.50 16.49
C MET A 149 -0.03 7.71 15.21
N MET A 150 1.18 7.22 14.94
CA MET A 150 1.45 6.38 13.76
C MET A 150 0.64 5.08 13.78
N ARG A 151 0.50 4.44 14.96
CA ARG A 151 -0.36 3.28 15.14
C ARG A 151 -1.82 3.56 14.76
N ALA A 152 -2.36 4.70 15.21
CA ALA A 152 -3.72 5.09 14.89
C ALA A 152 -3.93 5.29 13.38
N ASP A 153 -2.93 5.81 12.69
CA ASP A 153 -2.96 5.99 11.23
C ASP A 153 -2.91 4.66 10.49
N LEU A 154 -1.98 3.77 10.88
CA LEU A 154 -1.89 2.42 10.30
C LEU A 154 -3.17 1.62 10.55
N ALA A 155 -3.75 1.73 11.76
CA ALA A 155 -5.02 1.09 12.09
C ALA A 155 -6.19 1.64 11.25
N GLU A 156 -6.22 2.95 11.00
CA GLU A 156 -7.23 3.56 10.13
C GLU A 156 -7.09 3.09 8.69
N LEU A 157 -5.86 3.07 8.16
CA LEU A 157 -5.58 2.56 6.82
C LEU A 157 -5.95 1.08 6.71
N HIS A 158 -5.55 0.24 7.66
CA HIS A 158 -5.88 -1.18 7.66
C HIS A 158 -7.41 -1.42 7.74
N ARG A 159 -8.12 -0.64 8.55
CA ARG A 159 -9.57 -0.73 8.69
C ARG A 159 -10.32 -0.33 7.41
N GLN A 160 -9.85 0.70 6.71
CA GLN A 160 -10.48 1.19 5.47
C GLN A 160 -10.17 0.29 4.27
N PHE A 161 -9.02 -0.39 4.31
CA PHE A 161 -8.51 -1.18 3.20
C PHE A 161 -8.18 -2.62 3.62
N PRO A 162 -9.19 -3.39 4.09
CA PRO A 162 -8.97 -4.80 4.46
C PRO A 162 -8.63 -5.61 3.20
N GLY A 163 -7.57 -6.43 3.28
CA GLY A 163 -6.99 -7.15 2.15
C GLY A 163 -7.99 -7.92 1.29
N ASP A 164 -8.98 -8.57 1.90
CA ASP A 164 -9.99 -9.35 1.18
C ASP A 164 -10.96 -8.50 0.36
N GLU A 165 -11.32 -7.29 0.85
CA GLU A 165 -12.28 -6.42 0.19
C GLU A 165 -11.65 -5.55 -0.91
N VAL A 166 -10.39 -5.14 -0.73
CA VAL A 166 -9.71 -4.27 -1.71
C VAL A 166 -9.56 -4.93 -3.08
N LYS A 167 -9.44 -6.25 -3.12
CA LYS A 167 -9.35 -7.04 -4.37
C LYS A 167 -10.58 -6.87 -5.26
N LEU A 168 -11.72 -6.55 -4.67
CA LEU A 168 -13.00 -6.38 -5.37
C LEU A 168 -13.21 -4.94 -5.86
N ARG A 169 -12.40 -3.98 -5.40
CA ARG A 169 -12.54 -2.57 -5.76
C ARG A 169 -11.84 -2.26 -7.07
N LYS A 170 -12.38 -1.33 -7.85
CA LYS A 170 -11.71 -0.81 -9.05
C LYS A 170 -10.48 0.01 -8.63
N ALA A 171 -9.37 -0.10 -9.37
CA ALA A 171 -8.11 0.57 -9.06
C ALA A 171 -8.26 2.10 -8.88
N ALA A 172 -8.95 2.79 -9.79
CA ALA A 172 -9.17 4.23 -9.69
C ALA A 172 -10.03 4.64 -8.46
N ARG A 173 -10.98 3.80 -8.08
CA ARG A 173 -11.75 4.03 -6.86
C ARG A 173 -10.90 3.84 -5.62
N LEU A 174 -10.07 2.79 -5.60
CA LEU A 174 -9.16 2.48 -4.50
C LEU A 174 -8.13 3.60 -4.31
N GLU A 175 -7.58 4.14 -5.39
CA GLU A 175 -6.67 5.29 -5.36
C GLU A 175 -7.35 6.54 -4.76
N ALA A 176 -8.58 6.84 -5.20
CA ALA A 176 -9.32 8.01 -4.70
C ALA A 176 -9.67 7.87 -3.20
N GLU A 177 -10.14 6.70 -2.77
CA GLU A 177 -10.45 6.40 -1.37
C GLU A 177 -9.19 6.46 -0.50
N TRP A 178 -8.05 5.94 -1.00
CA TRP A 178 -6.76 6.04 -0.32
C TRP A 178 -6.32 7.48 -0.13
N ARG A 179 -6.36 8.28 -1.20
CA ARG A 179 -6.02 9.72 -1.15
C ARG A 179 -6.85 10.46 -0.11
N GLU A 180 -8.15 10.22 -0.08
CA GLU A 180 -9.05 10.86 0.88
C GLU A 180 -8.75 10.44 2.32
N THR A 181 -8.53 9.15 2.56
CA THR A 181 -8.17 8.64 3.89
C THR A 181 -6.84 9.23 4.38
N VAL A 182 -5.81 9.26 3.52
CA VAL A 182 -4.50 9.85 3.84
C VAL A 182 -4.62 11.35 4.08
N ARG A 183 -5.40 12.08 3.27
CA ARG A 183 -5.66 13.51 3.48
C ARG A 183 -6.26 13.75 4.86
N ASN A 184 -7.26 12.97 5.25
CA ASN A 184 -7.92 13.10 6.55
C ASN A 184 -6.98 12.77 7.71
N ILE A 185 -6.07 11.80 7.55
CA ILE A 185 -5.01 11.49 8.51
C ILE A 185 -4.06 12.71 8.67
N ILE A 186 -3.56 13.25 7.57
CA ILE A 186 -2.55 14.31 7.55
C ILE A 186 -3.11 15.65 8.08
N LEU A 187 -4.39 15.92 7.88
CA LEU A 187 -5.04 17.16 8.33
C LEU A 187 -5.51 17.12 9.79
N ARG A 188 -5.20 16.10 10.56
CA ARG A 188 -5.51 16.05 11.99
C ARG A 188 -4.86 17.20 12.76
N LYS A 189 -5.54 17.69 13.80
CA LYS A 189 -5.11 18.87 14.58
C LYS A 189 -3.83 18.63 15.43
N ASP A 190 -3.63 17.42 15.94
CA ASP A 190 -2.45 17.04 16.73
C ASP A 190 -1.36 16.53 15.77
N GLN A 191 -0.48 17.42 15.34
CA GLN A 191 0.47 17.12 14.27
C GLN A 191 1.89 16.91 14.79
N LEU A 192 2.48 15.78 14.41
CA LEU A 192 3.92 15.57 14.44
C LEU A 192 4.55 16.29 13.24
N GLY A 193 5.85 16.63 13.33
CA GLY A 193 6.60 17.17 12.21
C GLY A 193 6.54 16.31 10.94
N LEU A 194 6.29 15.01 11.08
CA LEU A 194 5.97 14.10 9.98
C LEU A 194 4.80 14.60 9.12
N TYR A 195 3.66 14.95 9.74
CA TYR A 195 2.46 15.36 9.00
C TYR A 195 2.63 16.70 8.30
N GLU A 196 3.38 17.65 8.87
CA GLU A 196 3.73 18.89 8.20
C GLU A 196 4.56 18.63 6.93
N ARG A 197 5.52 17.72 7.00
CA ARG A 197 6.31 17.31 5.82
C ARG A 197 5.43 16.64 4.77
N MET A 198 4.52 15.74 5.17
CA MET A 198 3.58 15.07 4.28
C MET A 198 2.60 16.05 3.66
N LYS A 199 2.04 16.99 4.43
CA LYS A 199 1.14 18.04 3.96
C LYS A 199 1.78 18.85 2.84
N ASN A 200 3.00 19.32 3.06
CA ASN A 200 3.76 20.09 2.07
C ASN A 200 4.11 19.24 0.84
N LYS A 201 4.53 17.99 1.04
CA LYS A 201 4.94 17.07 -0.04
C LYS A 201 3.79 16.70 -0.97
N TYR A 202 2.58 16.50 -0.44
CA TYR A 202 1.42 16.01 -1.19
C TYR A 202 0.41 17.11 -1.57
N GLY A 203 0.67 18.37 -1.15
CA GLY A 203 -0.22 19.50 -1.43
C GLY A 203 -1.58 19.36 -0.77
N PHE A 204 -1.66 18.75 0.41
CA PHE A 204 -2.89 18.69 1.18
C PHE A 204 -3.06 19.98 1.99
N GLU A 205 -3.75 20.95 1.42
CA GLU A 205 -4.13 22.14 2.15
C GLU A 205 -5.44 21.92 2.90
N ALA A 206 -5.57 22.55 4.07
CA ALA A 206 -6.87 22.65 4.71
C ALA A 206 -7.78 23.49 3.78
N ASP A 207 -8.96 22.97 3.44
CA ASP A 207 -9.93 23.76 2.71
C ASP A 207 -10.39 24.91 3.62
N ASP A 208 -9.81 26.10 3.47
CA ASP A 208 -10.23 27.32 4.17
C ASP A 208 -11.65 27.79 3.77
N ASN A 209 -12.32 27.02 2.90
CA ASN A 209 -13.64 27.35 2.34
C ASN A 209 -14.80 26.48 2.86
N ALA A 210 -14.64 25.77 3.96
CA ALA A 210 -15.75 25.06 4.63
C ALA A 210 -16.32 25.93 5.77
N SER A 211 -16.91 27.08 5.40
CA SER A 211 -17.67 27.93 6.31
C SER A 211 -19.11 28.03 5.82
#